data_f7273c2f23599b9d7cb3d3099e0eb912
#
_entry.id   f7273c2f23599b9d7cb3d3099e0eb912
#
_cell.length_a   1.000
_cell.length_b   1.000
_cell.length_c   1.000
_cell.angle_alpha   90.00
_cell.angle_beta   90.00
_cell.angle_gamma   90.00
#
_symmetry.space_group_name_H-M   'P 1'
#
loop_
_entity.id
_entity.type
_entity.pdbx_description
1 polymer ?
#
loop_
_entity_poly.entity_id
_entity_poly.type
_entity_poly.pdbx_seq_one_letter_code
_entity_poly.pdbx_strand_id
1 'polypeptide(L)'
;VRALTEENGIVLIFDEVMCGFRVAYGGAQSIFGVTPDLTTMGKIVGGGFPLGAFGGKKEIMANILPAGKVFQAGTLSGNPVATAAGIATLTQLKENPPYEYLESLTDKLELGLIAAAEKHQIACQTNRVGSMLTLFFTGGPVVDWSSARRCDTHRFAEYFWGLMDQGID
;
A
#
# COMPACT_ATOMS: atom_id res chain seq x y z
N VAL A 1 -4.10 18.53 1.10
CA VAL A 1 -5.04 18.03 0.07
C VAL A 1 -6.46 18.05 0.59
N ARG A 2 -6.77 17.43 1.77
CA ARG A 2 -8.15 17.33 2.31
C ARG A 2 -8.86 18.71 2.37
N ALA A 3 -8.23 19.71 2.98
CA ALA A 3 -8.84 21.05 3.08
C ALA A 3 -9.15 21.65 1.69
N LEU A 4 -8.19 21.58 0.76
CA LEU A 4 -8.38 22.10 -0.59
C LEU A 4 -9.51 21.40 -1.35
N THR A 5 -9.62 20.08 -1.23
CA THR A 5 -10.69 19.32 -1.90
C THR A 5 -12.06 19.68 -1.31
N GLU A 6 -12.15 19.84 -0.01
CA GLU A 6 -13.38 20.21 0.71
C GLU A 6 -13.84 21.62 0.35
N GLU A 7 -12.94 22.60 0.39
CA GLU A 7 -13.22 24.00 0.01
C GLU A 7 -13.71 24.14 -1.44
N ASN A 8 -13.28 23.26 -2.33
CA ASN A 8 -13.64 23.30 -3.74
C ASN A 8 -14.71 22.28 -4.16
N GLY A 9 -15.33 21.56 -3.22
CA GLY A 9 -16.34 20.55 -3.51
C GLY A 9 -15.82 19.37 -4.35
N ILE A 10 -14.52 19.03 -4.23
CA ILE A 10 -13.85 17.95 -4.97
C ILE A 10 -13.87 16.68 -4.12
N VAL A 11 -14.30 15.58 -4.72
CA VAL A 11 -14.27 14.26 -4.09
C VAL A 11 -12.82 13.79 -3.90
N LEU A 12 -12.41 13.53 -2.67
CA LEU A 12 -11.13 12.97 -2.32
C LEU A 12 -11.24 11.44 -2.25
N ILE A 13 -10.49 10.74 -3.07
CA ILE A 13 -10.43 9.28 -3.07
C ILE A 13 -9.05 8.83 -2.58
N PHE A 14 -9.01 7.95 -1.58
CA PHE A 14 -7.79 7.25 -1.18
C PHE A 14 -7.76 5.88 -1.85
N ASP A 15 -6.75 5.68 -2.68
CA ASP A 15 -6.42 4.36 -3.20
C ASP A 15 -5.58 3.60 -2.15
N GLU A 16 -6.28 2.81 -1.33
CA GLU A 16 -5.69 1.96 -0.31
C GLU A 16 -5.51 0.50 -0.79
N VAL A 17 -5.52 0.29 -2.10
CA VAL A 17 -5.34 -1.07 -2.66
C VAL A 17 -4.01 -1.68 -2.23
N MET A 18 -2.98 -0.88 -2.02
CA MET A 18 -1.66 -1.33 -1.58
C MET A 18 -1.42 -1.12 -0.08
N CYS A 19 -1.82 0.02 0.46
CA CYS A 19 -1.53 0.41 1.84
C CYS A 19 -2.62 0.01 2.86
N GLY A 20 -3.85 -0.20 2.41
CA GLY A 20 -4.95 -0.65 3.28
C GLY A 20 -4.65 -1.98 3.95
N PHE A 21 -4.82 -2.05 5.26
CA PHE A 21 -4.47 -3.21 6.11
C PHE A 21 -2.97 -3.59 6.09
N ARG A 22 -2.14 -2.91 5.30
CA ARG A 22 -0.70 -3.16 5.19
C ARG A 22 0.12 -2.34 6.19
N VAL A 23 -0.08 -1.03 6.18
CA VAL A 23 0.68 -0.09 7.04
C VAL A 23 0.07 0.05 8.43
N ALA A 24 -1.22 -0.15 8.54
CA ALA A 24 -2.00 -0.22 9.76
C ALA A 24 -3.34 -0.90 9.45
N TYR A 25 -4.08 -1.36 10.46
CA TYR A 25 -5.43 -1.92 10.27
C TYR A 25 -6.39 -0.91 9.59
N GLY A 26 -6.28 0.36 9.95
CA GLY A 26 -7.06 1.45 9.32
C GLY A 26 -6.42 2.06 8.08
N GLY A 27 -5.34 1.47 7.54
CA GLY A 27 -4.64 1.96 6.36
C GLY A 27 -3.94 3.31 6.55
N ALA A 28 -3.59 3.96 5.45
CA ALA A 28 -2.94 5.28 5.44
C ALA A 28 -3.85 6.36 6.05
N GLN A 29 -5.17 6.23 5.95
CA GLN A 29 -6.14 7.13 6.58
C GLN A 29 -5.89 7.28 8.08
N SER A 30 -5.64 6.17 8.77
CA SER A 30 -5.41 6.19 10.22
C SER A 30 -4.04 6.78 10.57
N ILE A 31 -3.02 6.55 9.75
CA ILE A 31 -1.67 7.10 9.97
C ILE A 31 -1.66 8.61 9.81
N PHE A 32 -2.32 9.12 8.77
CA PHE A 32 -2.32 10.56 8.47
C PHE A 32 -3.46 11.33 9.13
N GLY A 33 -4.40 10.66 9.80
CA GLY A 33 -5.57 11.30 10.40
C GLY A 33 -6.47 11.99 9.37
N VAL A 34 -6.53 11.45 8.14
CA VAL A 34 -7.32 12.01 7.04
C VAL A 34 -8.42 11.05 6.64
N THR A 35 -9.67 11.50 6.70
CA THR A 35 -10.81 10.74 6.17
C THR A 35 -11.12 11.19 4.74
N PRO A 36 -10.96 10.35 3.72
CA PRO A 36 -11.36 10.67 2.35
C PRO A 36 -12.86 10.57 2.17
N ASP A 37 -13.36 10.98 1.02
CA ASP A 37 -14.77 10.82 0.65
C ASP A 37 -15.08 9.41 0.16
N LEU A 38 -14.10 8.78 -0.52
CA LEU A 38 -14.13 7.38 -0.95
C LEU A 38 -12.78 6.71 -0.69
N THR A 39 -12.83 5.41 -0.47
CA THR A 39 -11.63 4.54 -0.35
C THR A 39 -11.77 3.33 -1.26
N THR A 40 -10.73 2.98 -1.97
CA THR A 40 -10.62 1.72 -2.71
C THR A 40 -9.68 0.77 -1.98
N MET A 41 -9.99 -0.53 -1.97
CA MET A 41 -9.24 -1.57 -1.27
C MET A 41 -9.08 -2.81 -2.16
N GLY A 42 -7.98 -3.52 -2.00
CA GLY A 42 -7.67 -4.75 -2.71
C GLY A 42 -6.59 -5.54 -1.98
N LYS A 43 -5.96 -6.45 -2.66
CA LYS A 43 -4.83 -7.25 -2.12
C LYS A 43 -5.15 -7.89 -0.77
N ILE A 44 -4.66 -7.36 0.33
CA ILE A 44 -4.82 -7.91 1.69
C ILE A 44 -6.30 -8.14 2.05
N VAL A 45 -7.21 -7.25 1.62
CA VAL A 45 -8.65 -7.40 1.89
C VAL A 45 -9.21 -8.72 1.37
N GLY A 46 -8.60 -9.31 0.35
CA GLY A 46 -9.01 -10.59 -0.24
C GLY A 46 -8.36 -11.83 0.38
N GLY A 47 -7.40 -11.65 1.30
CA GLY A 47 -6.72 -12.78 1.93
C GLY A 47 -6.03 -13.73 0.94
N GLY A 48 -5.44 -13.19 -0.14
CA GLY A 48 -4.82 -13.94 -1.23
C GLY A 48 -5.74 -14.30 -2.39
N PHE A 49 -7.04 -14.06 -2.25
CA PHE A 49 -8.03 -14.29 -3.31
C PHE A 49 -8.39 -12.98 -4.05
N PRO A 50 -8.91 -13.09 -5.30
CA PRO A 50 -9.28 -11.91 -6.08
C PRO A 50 -10.52 -11.24 -5.50
N LEU A 51 -10.32 -10.22 -4.69
CA LEU A 51 -11.33 -9.40 -4.08
C LEU A 51 -10.89 -7.94 -4.10
N GLY A 52 -11.79 -7.07 -4.57
CA GLY A 52 -11.68 -5.64 -4.43
C GLY A 52 -12.90 -5.09 -3.71
N ALA A 53 -12.72 -3.99 -3.02
CA ALA A 53 -13.80 -3.29 -2.33
C ALA A 53 -13.63 -1.78 -2.50
N PHE A 54 -14.74 -1.07 -2.43
CA PHE A 54 -14.73 0.38 -2.33
C PHE A 54 -15.90 0.84 -1.46
N GLY A 55 -15.76 1.98 -0.86
CA GLY A 55 -16.77 2.54 0.02
C GLY A 55 -16.43 3.96 0.40
N GLY A 56 -17.33 4.62 1.13
CA GLY A 56 -17.13 5.98 1.58
C GLY A 56 -18.44 6.65 2.01
N LYS A 57 -18.52 7.95 1.78
CA LYS A 57 -19.67 8.77 2.18
C LYS A 57 -20.97 8.23 1.62
N LYS A 58 -21.99 8.15 2.48
CA LYS A 58 -23.30 7.58 2.15
C LYS A 58 -23.95 8.25 0.93
N GLU A 59 -23.86 9.57 0.83
CA GLU A 59 -24.42 10.35 -0.27
C GLU A 59 -23.76 10.04 -1.62
N ILE A 60 -22.48 9.65 -1.63
CA ILE A 60 -21.78 9.22 -2.85
C ILE A 60 -22.17 7.78 -3.18
N MET A 61 -22.14 6.89 -2.18
CA MET A 61 -22.47 5.48 -2.36
C MET A 61 -23.92 5.26 -2.76
N ALA A 62 -24.84 6.15 -2.39
CA ALA A 62 -26.25 6.12 -2.78
C ALA A 62 -26.48 6.31 -4.30
N ASN A 63 -25.45 6.69 -5.05
CA ASN A 63 -25.53 6.72 -6.53
C ASN A 63 -25.44 5.32 -7.18
N ILE A 64 -25.05 4.29 -6.44
CA ILE A 64 -24.91 2.93 -6.95
C ILE A 64 -26.27 2.23 -6.95
N LEU A 65 -26.53 1.41 -7.98
CA LEU A 65 -27.74 0.57 -8.05
C LEU A 65 -27.85 -0.34 -6.80
N PRO A 66 -29.07 -0.60 -6.32
CA PRO A 66 -30.38 -0.17 -6.85
C PRO A 66 -30.83 1.22 -6.35
N ALA A 67 -30.09 1.84 -5.43
CA ALA A 67 -30.45 3.15 -4.86
C ALA A 67 -30.26 4.30 -5.86
N GLY A 68 -29.23 4.24 -6.69
CA GLY A 68 -28.89 5.24 -7.70
C GLY A 68 -28.89 4.70 -9.13
N LYS A 69 -28.12 5.34 -10.00
CA LYS A 69 -28.07 5.03 -11.45
C LYS A 69 -26.74 4.39 -11.89
N VAL A 70 -25.76 4.33 -11.01
CA VAL A 70 -24.42 3.82 -11.34
C VAL A 70 -24.44 2.29 -11.25
N PHE A 71 -24.22 1.64 -12.38
CA PHE A 71 -24.13 0.19 -12.45
C PHE A 71 -22.73 -0.26 -12.01
N GLN A 72 -22.67 -1.17 -11.05
CA GLN A 72 -21.45 -1.86 -10.64
C GLN A 72 -21.76 -3.35 -10.52
N ALA A 73 -21.05 -4.17 -11.28
CA ALA A 73 -21.16 -5.62 -11.21
C ALA A 73 -19.86 -6.29 -11.68
N GLY A 74 -19.66 -7.51 -11.24
CA GLY A 74 -18.57 -8.37 -11.68
C GLY A 74 -18.95 -9.82 -11.39
N THR A 75 -18.68 -10.73 -12.32
CA THR A 75 -19.05 -12.14 -12.21
C THR A 75 -18.57 -12.78 -10.91
N LEU A 76 -17.37 -12.42 -10.45
CA LEU A 76 -16.78 -12.95 -9.21
C LEU A 76 -16.99 -12.04 -8.00
N SER A 77 -17.72 -10.92 -8.14
CA SER A 77 -17.99 -10.02 -7.02
C SER A 77 -18.76 -10.74 -5.91
N GLY A 78 -18.24 -10.66 -4.69
CA GLY A 78 -18.87 -11.28 -3.52
C GLY A 78 -18.85 -12.81 -3.51
N ASN A 79 -17.98 -13.46 -4.33
CA ASN A 79 -17.90 -14.92 -4.29
C ASN A 79 -17.53 -15.42 -2.88
N PRO A 80 -18.16 -16.53 -2.41
CA PRO A 80 -18.06 -16.94 -1.01
C PRO A 80 -16.64 -17.32 -0.56
N VAL A 81 -15.81 -17.83 -1.48
CA VAL A 81 -14.43 -18.25 -1.14
C VAL A 81 -13.57 -17.01 -0.85
N ALA A 82 -13.54 -16.02 -1.74
CA ALA A 82 -12.78 -14.80 -1.54
C ALA A 82 -13.30 -13.99 -0.33
N THR A 83 -14.62 -13.97 -0.13
CA THR A 83 -15.23 -13.30 1.02
C THR A 83 -14.85 -13.98 2.33
N ALA A 84 -14.89 -15.31 2.40
CA ALA A 84 -14.47 -16.06 3.59
C ALA A 84 -12.99 -15.87 3.90
N ALA A 85 -12.12 -15.89 2.89
CA ALA A 85 -10.69 -15.63 3.05
C ALA A 85 -10.42 -14.21 3.54
N GLY A 86 -11.11 -13.23 2.97
CA GLY A 86 -11.03 -11.83 3.41
C GLY A 86 -11.46 -11.66 4.86
N ILE A 87 -12.60 -12.24 5.26
CA ILE A 87 -13.07 -12.20 6.65
C ILE A 87 -12.04 -12.82 7.58
N ALA A 88 -11.51 -14.00 7.25
CA ALA A 88 -10.51 -14.68 8.09
C ALA A 88 -9.25 -13.82 8.27
N THR A 89 -8.74 -13.24 7.16
CA THR A 89 -7.56 -12.38 7.19
C THR A 89 -7.79 -11.12 8.01
N LEU A 90 -8.89 -10.42 7.78
CA LEU A 90 -9.19 -9.18 8.52
C LEU A 90 -9.47 -9.43 10.01
N THR A 91 -10.10 -10.56 10.34
CA THR A 91 -10.28 -10.98 11.73
C THR A 91 -8.93 -11.20 12.40
N GLN A 92 -8.04 -11.96 11.74
CA GLN A 92 -6.69 -12.19 12.26
C GLN A 92 -5.89 -10.90 12.48
N LEU A 93 -5.93 -9.98 11.51
CA LEU A 93 -5.26 -8.68 11.61
C LEU A 93 -5.83 -7.79 12.73
N LYS A 94 -7.12 -7.93 13.02
CA LYS A 94 -7.79 -7.18 14.08
C LYS A 94 -7.46 -7.74 15.47
N GLU A 95 -7.50 -9.06 15.62
CA GLU A 95 -7.31 -9.74 16.89
C GLU A 95 -5.85 -9.86 17.27
N ASN A 96 -4.97 -10.05 16.28
CA ASN A 96 -3.53 -10.24 16.47
C ASN A 96 -2.75 -9.34 15.50
N PRO A 97 -2.76 -8.01 15.70
CA PRO A 97 -2.14 -7.05 14.77
C PRO A 97 -0.61 -7.28 14.69
N PRO A 98 -0.06 -7.55 13.49
CA PRO A 98 1.35 -7.88 13.34
C PRO A 98 2.25 -6.66 13.09
N TYR A 99 1.72 -5.45 13.16
CA TYR A 99 2.38 -4.24 12.62
C TYR A 99 3.70 -3.93 13.30
N GLU A 100 3.78 -3.99 14.63
CA GLU A 100 5.03 -3.76 15.37
C GLU A 100 6.11 -4.81 15.03
N TYR A 101 5.69 -6.07 14.91
CA TYR A 101 6.61 -7.14 14.50
C TYR A 101 7.13 -6.95 13.08
N LEU A 102 6.25 -6.64 12.13
CA LEU A 102 6.62 -6.36 10.74
C LEU A 102 7.53 -5.12 10.63
N GLU A 103 7.27 -4.09 11.42
CA GLU A 103 8.11 -2.91 11.47
C GLU A 103 9.52 -3.25 11.99
N SER A 104 9.62 -4.03 13.04
CA SER A 104 10.91 -4.49 13.59
C SER A 104 11.73 -5.34 12.60
N LEU A 105 11.06 -6.16 11.79
CA LEU A 105 11.71 -6.93 10.73
C LEU A 105 12.21 -6.01 9.60
N THR A 106 11.41 -5.02 9.25
CA THR A 106 11.76 -4.06 8.20
C THR A 106 12.92 -3.17 8.64
N ASP A 107 12.98 -2.79 9.91
CA ASP A 107 14.15 -2.08 10.49
C ASP A 107 15.43 -2.88 10.29
N LYS A 108 15.41 -4.17 10.62
CA LYS A 108 16.58 -5.05 10.43
C LYS A 108 16.99 -5.16 8.96
N LEU A 109 16.01 -5.29 8.08
CA LEU A 109 16.26 -5.37 6.63
C LEU A 109 16.86 -4.05 6.12
N GLU A 110 16.26 -2.92 6.46
CA GLU A 110 16.71 -1.60 6.06
C GLU A 110 18.15 -1.32 6.51
N LEU A 111 18.44 -1.53 7.79
CA LEU A 111 19.77 -1.38 8.35
C LEU A 111 20.80 -2.30 7.68
N GLY A 112 20.40 -3.54 7.40
CA GLY A 112 21.26 -4.50 6.68
C GLY A 112 21.58 -4.06 5.25
N LEU A 113 20.57 -3.54 4.52
CA LEU A 113 20.75 -3.04 3.17
C LEU A 113 21.66 -1.80 3.14
N ILE A 114 21.45 -0.85 4.06
CA ILE A 114 22.28 0.35 4.19
C ILE A 114 23.72 -0.04 4.51
N ALA A 115 23.94 -0.90 5.50
CA ALA A 115 25.28 -1.36 5.88
C ALA A 115 26.00 -2.10 4.74
N ALA A 116 25.27 -2.91 3.98
CA ALA A 116 25.82 -3.57 2.80
C ALA A 116 26.23 -2.57 1.71
N ALA A 117 25.39 -1.58 1.44
CA ALA A 117 25.67 -0.54 0.47
C ALA A 117 26.89 0.30 0.88
N GLU A 118 26.99 0.72 2.15
CA GLU A 118 28.13 1.45 2.70
C GLU A 118 29.44 0.63 2.57
N LYS A 119 29.41 -0.64 2.95
CA LYS A 119 30.57 -1.54 2.84
C LYS A 119 31.11 -1.62 1.41
N HIS A 120 30.23 -1.56 0.43
CA HIS A 120 30.61 -1.62 -1.00
C HIS A 120 30.67 -0.26 -1.69
N GLN A 121 30.57 0.84 -0.91
CA GLN A 121 30.61 2.22 -1.40
C GLN A 121 29.55 2.50 -2.48
N ILE A 122 28.37 1.90 -2.33
CA ILE A 122 27.23 2.09 -3.21
C ILE A 122 26.31 3.14 -2.61
N ALA A 123 26.11 4.24 -3.35
CA ALA A 123 25.17 5.26 -2.92
C ALA A 123 23.73 4.74 -3.03
N CYS A 124 23.02 4.75 -1.91
CA CYS A 124 21.61 4.39 -1.87
C CYS A 124 20.83 5.20 -0.84
N GLN A 125 19.52 5.23 -1.02
CA GLN A 125 18.53 5.81 -0.12
C GLN A 125 17.38 4.82 0.07
N THR A 126 16.74 4.87 1.22
CA THR A 126 15.53 4.10 1.51
C THR A 126 14.37 5.03 1.78
N ASN A 127 13.19 4.66 1.30
CA ASN A 127 11.91 5.25 1.73
C ASN A 127 11.06 4.14 2.33
N ARG A 128 10.46 4.44 3.50
CA ARG A 128 9.70 3.44 4.25
C ARG A 128 8.45 4.02 4.91
N VAL A 129 7.38 3.23 4.90
CA VAL A 129 6.19 3.43 5.74
C VAL A 129 5.79 2.08 6.32
N GLY A 130 5.94 1.90 7.63
CA GLY A 130 5.72 0.62 8.29
C GLY A 130 6.61 -0.47 7.68
N SER A 131 6.00 -1.55 7.19
CA SER A 131 6.68 -2.66 6.51
C SER A 131 6.82 -2.49 4.99
N MET A 132 6.48 -1.33 4.44
CA MET A 132 6.69 -1.01 3.02
C MET A 132 8.00 -0.28 2.87
N LEU A 133 8.99 -0.93 2.29
CA LEU A 133 10.35 -0.42 2.09
C LEU A 133 10.68 -0.38 0.59
N THR A 134 11.33 0.69 0.16
CA THR A 134 11.90 0.79 -1.19
C THR A 134 13.35 1.27 -1.07
N LEU A 135 14.25 0.56 -1.77
CA LEU A 135 15.66 0.94 -1.92
C LEU A 135 15.83 1.67 -3.26
N PHE A 136 16.46 2.84 -3.22
CA PHE A 136 16.81 3.64 -4.40
C PHE A 136 18.33 3.77 -4.51
N PHE A 137 18.88 3.48 -5.68
CA PHE A 137 20.29 3.68 -5.96
C PHE A 137 20.53 5.14 -6.40
N THR A 138 20.82 5.98 -5.42
CA THR A 138 21.05 7.43 -5.60
C THR A 138 21.79 8.01 -4.40
N GLY A 139 22.54 9.08 -4.62
CA GLY A 139 23.25 9.80 -3.55
C GLY A 139 22.44 10.90 -2.87
N GLY A 140 21.20 11.16 -3.29
CA GLY A 140 20.35 12.21 -2.74
C GLY A 140 18.95 11.71 -2.34
N PRO A 141 18.18 12.52 -1.59
CA PRO A 141 16.86 12.14 -1.12
C PRO A 141 15.87 11.95 -2.28
N VAL A 142 14.99 10.96 -2.13
CA VAL A 142 13.90 10.70 -3.07
C VAL A 142 12.59 11.15 -2.43
N VAL A 143 12.06 12.29 -2.91
CA VAL A 143 10.89 12.95 -2.32
C VAL A 143 9.75 13.20 -3.31
N ASP A 144 10.02 13.01 -4.60
CA ASP A 144 9.08 13.21 -5.69
C ASP A 144 9.44 12.35 -6.92
N TRP A 145 8.59 12.40 -7.94
CA TRP A 145 8.83 11.72 -9.21
C TRP A 145 10.14 12.15 -9.88
N SER A 146 10.47 13.44 -9.82
CA SER A 146 11.67 13.97 -10.46
C SER A 146 12.96 13.43 -9.83
N SER A 147 12.99 13.26 -8.50
CA SER A 147 14.09 12.63 -7.78
C SER A 147 14.13 11.12 -8.00
N ALA A 148 12.99 10.44 -7.96
CA ALA A 148 12.90 9.00 -8.22
C ALA A 148 13.37 8.63 -9.64
N ARG A 149 12.98 9.41 -10.64
CA ARG A 149 13.37 9.19 -12.04
C ARG A 149 14.88 9.30 -12.31
N ARG A 150 15.62 9.98 -11.45
CA ARG A 150 17.08 10.14 -11.56
C ARG A 150 17.86 9.00 -10.93
N CYS A 151 17.20 8.07 -10.25
CA CYS A 151 17.86 6.92 -9.65
C CYS A 151 18.44 5.99 -10.70
N ASP A 152 19.50 5.28 -10.34
CA ASP A 152 20.17 4.30 -11.22
C ASP A 152 19.32 3.03 -11.36
N THR A 153 18.50 3.00 -12.40
CA THR A 153 17.62 1.86 -12.71
C THR A 153 18.39 0.65 -13.27
N HIS A 154 19.59 0.86 -13.83
CA HIS A 154 20.43 -0.23 -14.28
C HIS A 154 20.97 -1.03 -13.07
N ARG A 155 21.49 -0.31 -12.09
CA ARG A 155 21.94 -0.92 -10.83
C ARG A 155 20.80 -1.59 -10.07
N PHE A 156 19.59 -1.01 -10.12
CA PHE A 156 18.43 -1.67 -9.55
C PHE A 156 18.13 -3.00 -10.25
N ALA A 157 18.25 -3.07 -11.57
CA ALA A 157 18.07 -4.31 -12.31
C ALA A 157 19.12 -5.37 -11.94
N GLU A 158 20.39 -4.99 -11.81
CA GLU A 158 21.45 -5.88 -11.33
C GLU A 158 21.16 -6.43 -9.92
N TYR A 159 20.75 -5.55 -9.01
CA TYR A 159 20.35 -5.91 -7.66
C TYR A 159 19.17 -6.87 -7.67
N PHE A 160 18.12 -6.57 -8.43
CA PHE A 160 16.92 -7.42 -8.54
C PHE A 160 17.26 -8.82 -9.04
N TRP A 161 17.98 -8.91 -10.14
CA TRP A 161 18.37 -10.22 -10.69
C TRP A 161 19.33 -10.97 -9.77
N GLY A 162 20.23 -10.26 -9.10
CA GLY A 162 21.13 -10.85 -8.11
C GLY A 162 20.37 -11.46 -6.91
N LEU A 163 19.28 -10.85 -6.47
CA LEU A 163 18.39 -11.41 -5.44
C LEU A 163 17.65 -12.65 -5.97
N MET A 164 17.09 -12.56 -7.17
CA MET A 164 16.40 -13.68 -7.82
C MET A 164 17.30 -14.91 -7.95
N ASP A 165 18.57 -14.73 -8.34
CA ASP A 165 19.56 -15.79 -8.44
C ASP A 165 19.87 -16.47 -7.08
N GLN A 166 19.63 -15.77 -5.99
CA GLN A 166 19.73 -16.30 -4.61
C GLN A 166 18.40 -16.86 -4.06
N GLY A 167 17.34 -16.88 -4.87
CA GLY A 167 16.02 -17.34 -4.46
C GLY A 167 15.27 -16.36 -3.55
N ILE A 168 15.58 -15.08 -3.66
CA ILE A 168 14.90 -13.97 -2.94
C ILE A 168 14.09 -13.19 -3.97
N ASP A 169 12.77 -13.12 -3.82
CA ASP A 169 11.81 -12.42 -4.68
C ASP A 169 10.97 -11.37 -3.91
#